data_a4a7a9709dfab840a2e6368a21de4c52
#
_entry.id   a4a7a9709dfab840a2e6368a21de4c52
#
_cell.length_a   1.000
_cell.length_b   1.000
_cell.length_c   1.000
_cell.angle_alpha   90.00
_cell.angle_beta   90.00
_cell.angle_gamma   90.00
#
_symmetry.space_group_name_H-M   'P 1'
#
loop_
_entity.id
_entity.type
_entity.pdbx_description
1 polymer ?
#
loop_
_entity_poly.entity_id
_entity_poly.type
_entity_poly.pdbx_seq_one_letter_code
_entity_poly.pdbx_strand_id
1 'polypeptide(L)'
;MDPALLVDELVQRFGPKRESLLRILWGVQRAFGYIPREALEALSAKLSIPLSELIGVASFFHAFKLSKPAPINIVLCMGTACHVRGNSENLRLLKAMNLESRGIGIETARCFGCCSRAPVIAIVEGSGRILKLFGGVTPSKLRLVVSEATKLVGGSRG
;
A
#
# COMPACT_ATOMS: atom_id res chain seq x y z
N MET A 1 -5.52 -11.33 -16.04
CA MET A 1 -4.46 -12.32 -15.75
C MET A 1 -4.92 -13.15 -14.56
N ASP A 2 -4.89 -14.46 -14.70
CA ASP A 2 -5.35 -15.36 -13.62
C ASP A 2 -4.22 -15.47 -12.55
N PRO A 3 -4.51 -15.22 -11.26
CA PRO A 3 -3.51 -15.32 -10.20
C PRO A 3 -2.85 -16.69 -10.09
N ALA A 4 -3.61 -17.76 -10.35
CA ALA A 4 -3.11 -19.13 -10.28
C ALA A 4 -2.09 -19.42 -11.39
N LEU A 5 -2.37 -18.99 -12.62
CA LEU A 5 -1.46 -19.16 -13.77
C LEU A 5 -0.13 -18.41 -13.56
N LEU A 6 -0.20 -17.20 -13.02
CA LEU A 6 1.01 -16.43 -12.70
C LEU A 6 1.85 -17.11 -11.62
N VAL A 7 1.19 -17.66 -10.58
CA VAL A 7 1.89 -18.44 -9.54
C VAL A 7 2.59 -19.66 -10.14
N ASP A 8 1.95 -20.35 -11.08
CA ASP A 8 2.55 -21.49 -11.77
C ASP A 8 3.81 -21.10 -12.54
N GLU A 9 3.75 -20.03 -13.29
CA GLU A 9 4.90 -19.49 -14.03
C GLU A 9 6.06 -19.10 -13.09
N LEU A 10 5.73 -18.42 -11.97
CA LEU A 10 6.73 -18.01 -11.00
C LEU A 10 7.34 -19.19 -10.25
N VAL A 11 6.55 -20.21 -9.92
CA VAL A 11 7.05 -21.46 -9.29
C VAL A 11 7.95 -22.21 -10.25
N GLN A 12 7.62 -22.30 -11.54
CA GLN A 12 8.50 -22.90 -12.55
C GLN A 12 9.82 -22.14 -12.68
N ARG A 13 9.77 -20.80 -12.63
CA ARG A 13 10.96 -19.94 -12.80
C ARG A 13 11.89 -19.96 -11.58
N PHE A 14 11.35 -19.94 -10.37
CA PHE A 14 12.13 -19.81 -9.13
C PHE A 14 12.29 -21.13 -8.36
N GLY A 15 11.59 -22.18 -8.78
CA GLY A 15 11.57 -23.49 -8.15
C GLY A 15 10.54 -23.60 -7.02
N PRO A 16 9.99 -24.82 -6.78
CA PRO A 16 8.99 -25.09 -5.74
C PRO A 16 9.64 -25.25 -4.37
N LYS A 17 10.48 -24.30 -3.97
CA LYS A 17 11.21 -24.32 -2.70
C LYS A 17 10.70 -23.21 -1.77
N ARG A 18 10.71 -23.49 -0.46
CA ARG A 18 10.38 -22.52 0.58
C ARG A 18 11.23 -21.25 0.49
N GLU A 19 12.49 -21.38 0.10
CA GLU A 19 13.42 -20.26 -0.11
C GLU A 19 13.01 -19.31 -1.22
N SER A 20 12.24 -19.81 -2.20
CA SER A 20 11.75 -19.02 -3.32
C SER A 20 10.47 -18.22 -2.99
N LEU A 21 9.86 -18.46 -1.82
CA LEU A 21 8.58 -17.88 -1.41
C LEU A 21 8.54 -16.35 -1.56
N LEU A 22 9.52 -15.66 -1.00
CA LEU A 22 9.56 -14.19 -1.04
C LEU A 22 9.68 -13.65 -2.48
N ARG A 23 10.44 -14.33 -3.34
CA ARG A 23 10.59 -13.95 -4.75
C ARG A 23 9.29 -14.13 -5.52
N ILE A 24 8.56 -15.20 -5.23
CA ILE A 24 7.26 -15.48 -5.84
C ILE A 24 6.23 -14.45 -5.37
N LEU A 25 6.15 -14.16 -4.06
CA LEU A 25 5.27 -13.13 -3.52
C LEU A 25 5.55 -11.74 -4.11
N TRP A 26 6.83 -11.39 -4.31
CA TRP A 26 7.22 -10.17 -5.02
C TRP A 26 6.75 -10.17 -6.48
N GLY A 27 6.88 -11.29 -7.17
CA GLY A 27 6.40 -11.44 -8.55
C GLY A 27 4.90 -11.21 -8.65
N VAL A 28 4.12 -11.84 -7.74
CA VAL A 28 2.66 -11.67 -7.67
C VAL A 28 2.30 -10.21 -7.37
N GLN A 29 2.93 -9.59 -6.37
CA GLN A 29 2.64 -8.20 -6.03
C GLN A 29 2.99 -7.22 -7.15
N ARG A 30 4.07 -7.46 -7.89
CA ARG A 30 4.42 -6.64 -9.05
C ARG A 30 3.38 -6.69 -10.16
N ALA A 31 2.76 -7.84 -10.37
CA ALA A 31 1.76 -8.04 -11.41
C ALA A 31 0.40 -7.43 -11.03
N PHE A 32 -0.04 -7.60 -9.78
CA PHE A 32 -1.37 -7.18 -9.33
C PHE A 32 -1.38 -5.90 -8.48
N GLY A 33 -0.21 -5.44 -8.00
CA GLY A 33 -0.11 -4.34 -7.03
C GLY A 33 -0.40 -4.76 -5.58
N TYR A 34 -0.87 -5.98 -5.37
CA TYR A 34 -1.14 -6.62 -4.08
C TYR A 34 -1.06 -8.14 -4.25
N ILE A 35 -1.20 -8.88 -3.16
CA ILE A 35 -1.22 -10.34 -3.19
C ILE A 35 -2.68 -10.82 -3.03
N PRO A 36 -3.34 -11.27 -4.12
CA PRO A 36 -4.68 -11.84 -4.05
C PRO A 36 -4.70 -13.10 -3.20
N ARG A 37 -5.82 -13.36 -2.55
CA ARG A 37 -6.01 -14.58 -1.74
C ARG A 37 -5.89 -15.85 -2.59
N GLU A 38 -6.42 -15.82 -3.79
CA GLU A 38 -6.35 -16.92 -4.76
C GLU A 38 -4.89 -17.28 -5.10
N ALA A 39 -4.00 -16.28 -5.19
CA ALA A 39 -2.57 -16.52 -5.40
C ALA A 39 -1.93 -17.21 -4.19
N LEU A 40 -2.32 -16.85 -2.96
CA LEU A 40 -1.82 -17.53 -1.74
C LEU A 40 -2.35 -18.97 -1.64
N GLU A 41 -3.58 -19.22 -2.01
CA GLU A 41 -4.18 -20.56 -2.04
C GLU A 41 -3.49 -21.45 -3.08
N ALA A 42 -3.25 -20.94 -4.28
CA ALA A 42 -2.50 -21.65 -5.32
C ALA A 42 -1.07 -21.96 -4.87
N LEU A 43 -0.41 -20.98 -4.22
CA LEU A 43 0.95 -21.14 -3.72
C LEU A 43 1.02 -22.15 -2.56
N SER A 44 0.02 -22.16 -1.68
CA SER A 44 -0.12 -23.13 -0.59
C SER A 44 -0.17 -24.56 -1.13
N ALA A 45 -0.98 -24.81 -2.15
CA ALA A 45 -1.12 -26.12 -2.78
C ALA A 45 0.20 -26.56 -3.46
N LYS A 46 0.91 -25.63 -4.12
CA LYS A 46 2.11 -25.94 -4.90
C LYS A 46 3.37 -26.14 -4.04
N LEU A 47 3.51 -25.38 -2.99
CA LEU A 47 4.65 -25.48 -2.08
C LEU A 47 4.39 -26.40 -0.89
N SER A 48 3.18 -26.93 -0.75
CA SER A 48 2.75 -27.71 0.44
C SER A 48 3.00 -26.96 1.76
N ILE A 49 2.80 -25.64 1.75
CA ILE A 49 2.93 -24.76 2.91
C ILE A 49 1.50 -24.37 3.36
N PRO A 50 1.16 -24.47 4.64
CA PRO A 50 -0.14 -24.04 5.14
C PRO A 50 -0.45 -22.59 4.78
N LEU A 51 -1.69 -22.32 4.36
CA LEU A 51 -2.12 -20.96 3.99
C LEU A 51 -1.92 -19.95 5.12
N SER A 52 -2.14 -20.39 6.37
CA SER A 52 -1.90 -19.56 7.57
C SER A 52 -0.45 -19.09 7.69
N GLU A 53 0.50 -19.94 7.33
CA GLU A 53 1.92 -19.60 7.34
C GLU A 53 2.24 -18.60 6.22
N LEU A 54 1.69 -18.78 5.02
CA LEU A 54 1.87 -17.84 3.92
C LEU A 54 1.31 -16.46 4.23
N ILE A 55 0.12 -16.41 4.85
CA ILE A 55 -0.48 -15.16 5.33
C ILE A 55 0.39 -14.53 6.42
N GLY A 56 0.91 -15.34 7.35
CA GLY A 56 1.81 -14.88 8.40
C GLY A 56 3.08 -14.23 7.83
N VAL A 57 3.72 -14.86 6.87
CA VAL A 57 4.90 -14.32 6.18
C VAL A 57 4.55 -13.04 5.42
N ALA A 58 3.47 -13.06 4.63
CA ALA A 58 3.07 -11.90 3.84
C ALA A 58 2.66 -10.70 4.71
N SER A 59 2.03 -10.94 5.87
CA SER A 59 1.64 -9.87 6.81
C SER A 59 2.81 -9.33 7.63
N PHE A 60 3.85 -10.14 7.88
CA PHE A 60 5.04 -9.71 8.59
C PHE A 60 5.84 -8.66 7.82
N PHE A 61 5.91 -8.78 6.51
CA PHE A 61 6.61 -7.82 5.66
C PHE A 61 5.69 -6.68 5.24
N HIS A 62 5.93 -5.46 5.74
CA HIS A 62 5.17 -4.26 5.38
C HIS A 62 5.21 -3.91 3.88
N ALA A 63 6.15 -4.50 3.14
CA ALA A 63 6.25 -4.34 1.70
C ALA A 63 5.14 -5.06 0.93
N PHE A 64 4.51 -6.08 1.53
CA PHE A 64 3.43 -6.83 0.90
C PHE A 64 2.06 -6.26 1.28
N LYS A 65 1.21 -6.11 0.29
CA LYS A 65 -0.18 -5.67 0.44
C LYS A 65 -1.10 -6.87 0.21
N LEU A 66 -1.87 -7.25 1.23
CA LEU A 66 -2.83 -8.36 1.17
C LEU A 66 -4.22 -7.93 0.67
N SER A 67 -4.45 -6.65 0.52
CA SER A 67 -5.70 -6.09 0.00
C SER A 67 -5.42 -5.20 -1.21
N LYS A 68 -6.39 -5.12 -2.11
CA LYS A 68 -6.31 -4.26 -3.29
C LYS A 68 -6.13 -2.80 -2.83
N PRO A 69 -5.03 -2.13 -3.21
CA PRO A 69 -4.84 -0.73 -2.86
C PRO A 69 -5.89 0.13 -3.54
N ALA A 70 -6.30 1.20 -2.88
CA ALA A 70 -7.12 2.22 -3.52
C ALA A 70 -6.35 2.82 -4.72
N PRO A 71 -7.06 3.31 -5.76
CA PRO A 71 -6.41 3.96 -6.90
C PRO A 71 -5.49 5.10 -6.48
N ILE A 72 -5.91 5.86 -5.50
CA ILE A 72 -5.18 6.97 -4.89
C ILE A 72 -5.15 6.77 -3.37
N ASN A 73 -3.98 6.92 -2.77
CA ASN A 73 -3.79 6.83 -1.34
C ASN A 73 -3.22 8.14 -0.78
N ILE A 74 -3.76 8.60 0.34
CA ILE A 74 -3.16 9.65 1.15
C ILE A 74 -2.28 8.96 2.20
N VAL A 75 -0.97 9.16 2.10
CA VAL A 75 0.03 8.52 2.95
C VAL A 75 0.63 9.54 3.91
N LEU A 76 0.44 9.33 5.22
CA LEU A 76 0.96 10.22 6.25
C LEU A 76 2.30 9.70 6.76
N CYS A 77 3.27 10.60 6.84
CA CYS A 77 4.53 10.32 7.50
C CYS A 77 4.32 10.21 9.02
N MET A 78 4.67 9.08 9.60
CA MET A 78 4.63 8.85 11.05
C MET A 78 6.02 8.79 11.69
N GLY A 79 7.04 9.33 10.99
CA GLY A 79 8.35 9.57 11.56
C GLY A 79 8.27 10.52 12.75
N THR A 80 9.23 10.46 13.67
CA THR A 80 9.21 11.19 14.95
C THR A 80 8.88 12.69 14.78
N ALA A 81 9.52 13.38 13.85
CA ALA A 81 9.29 14.81 13.61
C ALA A 81 7.85 15.10 13.14
N CYS A 82 7.30 14.29 12.25
CA CYS A 82 5.94 14.44 11.75
C CYS A 82 4.90 14.07 12.80
N HIS A 83 5.17 13.02 13.57
CA HIS A 83 4.31 12.59 14.67
C HIS A 83 4.17 13.69 15.73
N VAL A 84 5.29 14.21 16.21
CA VAL A 84 5.33 15.29 17.23
C VAL A 84 4.67 16.57 16.72
N ARG A 85 4.78 16.87 15.42
CA ARG A 85 4.17 18.06 14.80
C ARG A 85 2.70 17.88 14.40
N GLY A 86 2.04 16.81 14.83
CA GLY A 86 0.59 16.66 14.75
C GLY A 86 0.07 15.79 13.61
N ASN A 87 0.91 14.97 12.95
CA ASN A 87 0.40 14.07 11.90
C ASN A 87 -0.54 12.97 12.44
N SER A 88 -0.47 12.66 13.72
CA SER A 88 -1.42 11.75 14.38
C SER A 88 -2.83 12.34 14.38
N GLU A 89 -2.95 13.64 14.63
CA GLU A 89 -4.23 14.35 14.58
C GLU A 89 -4.75 14.45 13.14
N ASN A 90 -3.87 14.73 12.17
CA ASN A 90 -4.21 14.70 10.77
C ASN A 90 -4.75 13.33 10.34
N LEU A 91 -4.14 12.24 10.82
CA LEU A 91 -4.60 10.88 10.54
C LEU A 91 -6.01 10.62 11.11
N ARG A 92 -6.24 11.06 12.35
CA ARG A 92 -7.55 10.93 13.01
C ARG A 92 -8.64 11.66 12.23
N LEU A 93 -8.37 12.89 11.81
CA LEU A 93 -9.30 13.71 11.03
C LEU A 93 -9.58 13.12 9.65
N LEU A 94 -8.56 12.63 8.94
CA LEU A 94 -8.74 11.99 7.64
C LEU A 94 -9.59 10.71 7.73
N LYS A 95 -9.35 9.88 8.75
CA LYS A 95 -10.17 8.68 8.99
C LYS A 95 -11.64 9.02 9.25
N ALA A 96 -11.91 10.11 9.95
CA ALA A 96 -13.27 10.57 10.21
C ALA A 96 -14.01 11.07 8.94
N MET A 97 -13.27 11.42 7.88
CA MET A 97 -13.85 11.91 6.61
C MET A 97 -14.41 10.81 5.69
N ASN A 98 -14.25 9.53 6.05
CA ASN A 98 -14.73 8.38 5.28
C ASN A 98 -14.39 8.45 3.78
N LEU A 99 -13.10 8.68 3.47
CA LEU A 99 -12.62 8.91 2.11
C LEU A 99 -12.61 7.63 1.26
N GLU A 100 -12.70 6.46 1.88
CA GLU A 100 -12.72 5.17 1.20
C GLU A 100 -13.90 5.05 0.23
N SER A 101 -15.06 5.62 0.57
CA SER A 101 -16.23 5.70 -0.31
C SER A 101 -15.98 6.49 -1.59
N ARG A 102 -14.96 7.34 -1.58
CA ARG A 102 -14.52 8.15 -2.74
C ARG A 102 -13.37 7.51 -3.52
N GLY A 103 -12.97 6.29 -3.16
CA GLY A 103 -11.84 5.60 -3.79
C GLY A 103 -10.47 6.13 -3.35
N ILE A 104 -10.39 6.78 -2.18
CA ILE A 104 -9.16 7.30 -1.59
C ILE A 104 -8.82 6.47 -0.36
N GLY A 105 -7.69 5.77 -0.41
CA GLY A 105 -7.15 5.04 0.74
C GLY A 105 -6.36 5.96 1.67
N ILE A 106 -6.28 5.58 2.95
CA ILE A 106 -5.46 6.26 3.95
C ILE A 106 -4.43 5.27 4.45
N GLU A 107 -3.16 5.59 4.25
CA GLU A 107 -2.02 4.76 4.68
C GLU A 107 -1.06 5.58 5.54
N THR A 108 -0.18 4.90 6.24
CA THR A 108 0.91 5.52 7.00
C THR A 108 2.26 4.99 6.52
N ALA A 109 3.27 5.87 6.51
CA ALA A 109 4.65 5.50 6.24
C ALA A 109 5.56 5.95 7.38
N ARG A 110 6.71 5.31 7.53
CA ARG A 110 7.62 5.62 8.64
C ARG A 110 8.27 6.99 8.49
N CYS A 111 8.97 7.23 7.38
CA CYS A 111 9.62 8.52 7.12
C CYS A 111 9.86 8.70 5.62
N PHE A 112 9.57 9.88 5.10
CA PHE A 112 9.88 10.26 3.72
C PHE A 112 11.24 10.96 3.55
N GLY A 113 11.98 11.14 4.64
CA GLY A 113 13.25 11.88 4.61
C GLY A 113 13.10 13.41 4.56
N CYS A 114 11.89 13.93 4.65
CA CYS A 114 11.59 15.38 4.56
C CYS A 114 11.28 16.00 5.93
N CYS A 115 12.04 15.67 6.96
CA CYS A 115 11.76 16.06 8.36
C CYS A 115 11.74 17.57 8.60
N SER A 116 12.50 18.33 7.81
CA SER A 116 12.51 19.81 7.87
C SER A 116 11.14 20.41 7.48
N ARG A 117 10.35 19.71 6.70
CA ARG A 117 9.01 20.13 6.22
C ARG A 117 7.87 19.46 6.98
N ALA A 118 8.15 18.85 8.12
CA ALA A 118 7.12 18.15 8.91
C ALA A 118 5.99 19.11 9.36
N PRO A 119 4.72 18.65 9.43
CA PRO A 119 4.22 17.33 9.07
C PRO A 119 4.11 17.11 7.56
N VAL A 120 4.48 15.91 7.10
CA VAL A 120 4.52 15.57 5.67
C VAL A 120 3.41 14.57 5.33
N ILE A 121 2.69 14.84 4.25
CA ILE A 121 1.65 13.96 3.69
C ILE A 121 1.92 13.82 2.19
N ALA A 122 1.87 12.61 1.68
CA ALA A 122 2.01 12.31 0.25
C ALA A 122 0.69 11.83 -0.35
N ILE A 123 0.45 12.14 -1.60
CA ILE A 123 -0.55 11.47 -2.43
C ILE A 123 0.19 10.46 -3.30
N VAL A 124 -0.20 9.20 -3.18
CA VAL A 124 0.47 8.06 -3.80
C VAL A 124 -0.53 7.29 -4.64
N GLU A 125 -0.15 6.94 -5.85
CA GLU A 125 -0.93 6.05 -6.71
C GLU A 125 -0.92 4.62 -6.16
N GLY A 126 -1.93 3.82 -6.48
CA GLY A 126 -1.99 2.40 -6.07
C GLY A 126 -0.77 1.58 -6.46
N SER A 127 -0.06 1.97 -7.52
CA SER A 127 1.23 1.40 -7.94
C SER A 127 2.41 1.70 -7.00
N GLY A 128 2.23 2.63 -6.03
CA GLY A 128 3.29 3.09 -5.12
C GLY A 128 4.02 4.34 -5.59
N ARG A 129 3.67 4.92 -6.74
CA ARG A 129 4.26 6.16 -7.25
C ARG A 129 3.76 7.38 -6.48
N ILE A 130 4.67 8.19 -5.96
CA ILE A 130 4.33 9.46 -5.32
C ILE A 130 3.94 10.47 -6.40
N LEU A 131 2.70 10.96 -6.34
CA LEU A 131 2.16 11.96 -7.26
C LEU A 131 2.38 13.37 -6.75
N LYS A 132 2.14 13.60 -5.46
CA LYS A 132 2.36 14.90 -4.79
C LYS A 132 2.86 14.71 -3.37
N LEU A 133 3.66 15.66 -2.90
CA LEU A 133 4.18 15.71 -1.54
C LEU A 133 3.87 17.07 -0.91
N PHE A 134 3.23 17.07 0.24
CA PHE A 134 2.85 18.25 1.00
C PHE A 134 3.64 18.32 2.30
N GLY A 135 4.26 19.46 2.55
CA GLY A 135 4.94 19.74 3.82
C GLY A 135 4.22 20.80 4.66
N GLY A 136 4.44 20.78 5.97
CA GLY A 136 3.80 21.70 6.90
C GLY A 136 2.27 21.60 6.91
N VAL A 137 1.75 20.38 6.84
CA VAL A 137 0.31 20.13 6.72
C VAL A 137 -0.34 20.22 8.10
N THR A 138 -0.99 21.34 8.34
CA THR A 138 -1.86 21.55 9.51
C THR A 138 -3.27 21.00 9.25
N PRO A 139 -4.12 20.80 10.28
CA PRO A 139 -5.50 20.37 10.09
C PRO A 139 -6.29 21.23 9.12
N SER A 140 -6.05 22.54 9.07
CA SER A 140 -6.68 23.46 8.11
C SER A 140 -6.29 23.20 6.65
N LYS A 141 -5.08 22.68 6.41
CA LYS A 141 -4.59 22.34 5.07
C LYS A 141 -5.02 20.95 4.59
N LEU A 142 -5.59 20.10 5.46
CA LEU A 142 -6.07 18.78 5.07
C LEU A 142 -7.11 18.81 3.95
N ARG A 143 -7.99 19.82 3.97
CA ARG A 143 -8.99 20.00 2.90
C ARG A 143 -8.35 20.16 1.53
N LEU A 144 -7.22 20.86 1.46
CA LEU A 144 -6.46 21.01 0.21
C LEU A 144 -5.91 19.66 -0.25
N VAL A 145 -5.32 18.88 0.65
CA VAL A 145 -4.78 17.53 0.33
C VAL A 145 -5.90 16.61 -0.16
N VAL A 146 -7.05 16.61 0.50
CA VAL A 146 -8.22 15.80 0.11
C VAL A 146 -8.77 16.24 -1.24
N SER A 147 -8.88 17.56 -1.49
CA SER A 147 -9.33 18.12 -2.77
C SER A 147 -8.41 17.67 -3.92
N GLU A 148 -7.10 17.73 -3.73
CA GLU A 148 -6.13 17.30 -4.73
C GLU A 148 -6.20 15.78 -4.97
N ALA A 149 -6.34 14.97 -3.92
CA ALA A 149 -6.52 13.53 -4.04
C ALA A 149 -7.81 13.19 -4.81
N THR A 150 -8.91 13.90 -4.54
CA THR A 150 -10.19 13.69 -5.24
C THR A 150 -10.09 14.02 -6.74
N LYS A 151 -9.38 15.08 -7.11
CA LYS A 151 -9.12 15.43 -8.52
C LYS A 151 -8.36 14.32 -9.24
N LEU A 152 -7.37 13.72 -8.58
CA LEU A 152 -6.55 12.66 -9.15
C LEU A 152 -7.33 11.35 -9.32
N VAL A 153 -8.27 11.04 -8.44
CA VAL A 153 -9.19 9.89 -8.62
C VAL A 153 -10.07 10.09 -9.85
N GLY A 154 -10.59 11.30 -10.07
CA GLY A 154 -11.38 11.63 -11.26
C GLY A 154 -10.60 11.53 -12.56
N GLY A 155 -9.33 11.89 -12.56
CA GLY A 155 -8.46 11.84 -13.74
C GLY A 155 -7.93 10.43 -14.09
N SER A 156 -8.01 9.48 -13.16
CA SER A 156 -7.53 8.10 -13.36
C SER A 156 -8.59 7.17 -14.00
N ARG A 157 -9.78 7.69 -14.33
CA ARG A 157 -10.87 6.93 -14.98
C ARG A 157 -10.95 7.14 -16.50
N GLY A 158 -9.90 7.73 -17.08
CA GLY A 158 -9.79 7.91 -18.53
C GLY A 158 -8.84 6.91 -19.17
#